data_8610a0d7b15d8add6a5d058e2fe1f524
#
_entry.id   8610a0d7b15d8add6a5d058e2fe1f524
#
_cell.length_a   1.000
_cell.length_b   1.000
_cell.length_c   1.000
_cell.angle_alpha   90.00
_cell.angle_beta   90.00
_cell.angle_gamma   90.00
#
_symmetry.space_group_name_H-M   'P 1'
#
loop_
_entity.id
_entity.type
_entity.pdbx_description
1 polymer ?
#
loop_
_entity_poly.entity_id
_entity_poly.type
_entity_poly.pdbx_seq_one_letter_code
_entity_poly.pdbx_strand_id
1 'polypeptide(L)'
;MLNKALNIAYKAHIGQLDKGGSPYILHPVRVALHCQTEDEKIVALLHDVVEDTSITFEDLKTEGLDDRLLEALKCLIKEEGEDYKAFIERVSTNRLATKVKIQDLKDNMDVTRLNGKAHWKLETYKEALEYLERCSNKKVLYVDMDNVCLLYTSPSPRDPKT
;
A
#
# COMPACT_ATOMS: atom_id res chain seq x y z
N MET A 1 -14.36 -12.58 2.20
CA MET A 1 -13.53 -11.64 2.97
C MET A 1 -13.55 -10.21 2.41
N LEU A 2 -13.58 -10.07 1.11
CA LEU A 2 -13.58 -8.74 0.48
C LEU A 2 -14.77 -7.87 0.92
N ASN A 3 -15.98 -8.43 0.92
CA ASN A 3 -17.16 -7.69 1.36
C ASN A 3 -17.03 -7.26 2.83
N LYS A 4 -16.46 -8.12 3.66
CA LYS A 4 -16.23 -7.81 5.06
C LYS A 4 -15.23 -6.67 5.19
N ALA A 5 -14.14 -6.71 4.43
CA ALA A 5 -13.13 -5.66 4.43
C ALA A 5 -13.72 -4.30 4.03
N LEU A 6 -14.56 -4.31 2.99
CA LEU A 6 -15.22 -3.09 2.55
C LEU A 6 -16.12 -2.53 3.66
N ASN A 7 -16.87 -3.39 4.33
CA ASN A 7 -17.77 -2.97 5.41
C ASN A 7 -16.97 -2.41 6.58
N ILE A 8 -15.86 -3.05 6.95
CA ILE A 8 -15.00 -2.57 8.03
C ILE A 8 -14.46 -1.18 7.68
N ALA A 9 -13.92 -1.03 6.46
CA ALA A 9 -13.35 0.25 6.02
C ALA A 9 -14.41 1.34 5.99
N TYR A 10 -15.60 1.03 5.50
CA TYR A 10 -16.69 2.00 5.45
C TYR A 10 -17.04 2.50 6.85
N LYS A 11 -17.24 1.58 7.78
CA LYS A 11 -17.60 1.95 9.15
C LYS A 11 -16.47 2.70 9.86
N ALA A 12 -15.24 2.28 9.62
CA ALA A 12 -14.09 2.90 10.27
C ALA A 12 -13.88 4.35 9.84
N HIS A 13 -14.13 4.64 8.56
CA HIS A 13 -13.90 5.97 8.01
C HIS A 13 -15.16 6.85 7.93
N ILE A 14 -16.26 6.41 8.58
CA ILE A 14 -17.49 7.16 8.51
C ILE A 14 -17.29 8.55 9.13
N GLY A 15 -17.72 9.57 8.42
CA GLY A 15 -17.58 10.96 8.89
C GLY A 15 -16.23 11.60 8.59
N GLN A 16 -15.23 10.84 8.13
CA GLN A 16 -13.94 11.42 7.77
C GLN A 16 -13.99 11.99 6.35
N LEU A 17 -13.35 13.13 6.15
CA LEU A 17 -13.25 13.77 4.84
C LEU A 17 -11.79 13.84 4.43
N ASP A 18 -11.55 13.77 3.12
CA ASP A 18 -10.20 13.95 2.58
C ASP A 18 -9.88 15.45 2.43
N LYS A 19 -8.68 15.76 1.94
CA LYS A 19 -8.24 17.15 1.80
C LYS A 19 -9.06 17.92 0.77
N GLY A 20 -9.74 17.22 -0.12
CA GLY A 20 -10.62 17.84 -1.10
C GLY A 20 -12.05 18.00 -0.62
N GLY A 21 -12.35 17.52 0.61
CA GLY A 21 -13.69 17.61 1.18
C GLY A 21 -14.62 16.46 0.85
N SER A 22 -14.12 15.43 0.19
CA SER A 22 -14.92 14.24 -0.16
C SER A 22 -14.81 13.20 0.96
N PRO A 23 -15.80 12.28 1.06
CA PRO A 23 -15.73 11.21 2.07
C PRO A 23 -14.43 10.42 1.91
N TYR A 24 -13.72 10.24 3.02
CA TYR A 24 -12.40 9.60 3.00
C TYR A 24 -12.45 8.17 2.45
N ILE A 25 -13.55 7.45 2.67
CA ILE A 25 -13.69 6.06 2.20
C ILE A 25 -13.45 5.92 0.70
N LEU A 26 -13.64 7.00 -0.08
CA LEU A 26 -13.43 6.93 -1.51
C LEU A 26 -11.98 6.67 -1.87
N HIS A 27 -11.02 7.11 -1.03
CA HIS A 27 -9.61 6.86 -1.27
C HIS A 27 -9.26 5.36 -1.23
N PRO A 28 -9.49 4.62 -0.12
CA PRO A 28 -9.18 3.19 -0.13
C PRO A 28 -9.99 2.41 -1.18
N VAL A 29 -11.20 2.87 -1.51
CA VAL A 29 -11.99 2.22 -2.57
C VAL A 29 -11.30 2.43 -3.93
N ARG A 30 -10.85 3.64 -4.26
CA ARG A 30 -10.14 3.89 -5.52
C ARG A 30 -8.86 3.06 -5.60
N VAL A 31 -8.10 2.99 -4.49
CA VAL A 31 -6.88 2.18 -4.44
C VAL A 31 -7.23 0.72 -4.73
N ALA A 32 -8.27 0.19 -4.08
CA ALA A 32 -8.69 -1.20 -4.29
C ALA A 32 -9.11 -1.46 -5.73
N LEU A 33 -9.80 -0.50 -6.36
CA LEU A 33 -10.25 -0.68 -7.74
C LEU A 33 -9.09 -0.79 -8.73
N HIS A 34 -7.94 -0.23 -8.40
CA HIS A 34 -6.75 -0.32 -9.26
C HIS A 34 -5.88 -1.52 -8.92
N CYS A 35 -6.22 -2.27 -7.88
CA CYS A 35 -5.51 -3.51 -7.54
C CYS A 35 -6.06 -4.68 -8.33
N GLN A 36 -5.24 -5.74 -8.49
CA GLN A 36 -5.61 -6.84 -9.38
C GLN A 36 -6.18 -8.04 -8.64
N THR A 37 -5.59 -8.43 -7.52
CA THR A 37 -6.04 -9.63 -6.80
C THR A 37 -6.96 -9.28 -5.65
N GLU A 38 -7.73 -10.25 -5.18
CA GLU A 38 -8.61 -10.05 -4.04
C GLU A 38 -7.81 -9.68 -2.79
N ASP A 39 -6.67 -10.33 -2.57
CA ASP A 39 -5.81 -10.01 -1.43
C ASP A 39 -5.34 -8.57 -1.46
N GLU A 40 -4.91 -8.10 -2.64
CA GLU A 40 -4.51 -6.70 -2.80
C GLU A 40 -5.66 -5.75 -2.48
N LYS A 41 -6.86 -6.08 -2.95
CA LYS A 41 -8.03 -5.23 -2.70
C LYS A 41 -8.38 -5.18 -1.22
N ILE A 42 -8.30 -6.31 -0.52
CA ILE A 42 -8.55 -6.35 0.91
C ILE A 42 -7.55 -5.47 1.67
N VAL A 43 -6.27 -5.61 1.37
CA VAL A 43 -5.22 -4.81 2.00
C VAL A 43 -5.41 -3.33 1.66
N ALA A 44 -5.76 -3.01 0.42
CA ALA A 44 -6.02 -1.63 0.00
C ALA A 44 -7.16 -1.01 0.80
N LEU A 45 -8.25 -1.75 0.99
CA LEU A 45 -9.39 -1.24 1.75
C LEU A 45 -9.06 -0.99 3.21
N LEU A 46 -8.14 -1.77 3.77
CA LEU A 46 -7.85 -1.72 5.21
C LEU A 46 -6.56 -0.98 5.55
N HIS A 47 -5.81 -0.49 4.55
CA HIS A 47 -4.45 0.02 4.81
C HIS A 47 -4.42 1.22 5.76
N ASP A 48 -5.45 2.05 5.77
CA ASP A 48 -5.51 3.22 6.64
C ASP A 48 -6.37 2.98 7.89
N VAL A 49 -7.03 1.82 7.99
CA VAL A 49 -7.98 1.59 9.08
C VAL A 49 -7.30 1.57 10.44
N VAL A 50 -6.20 0.83 10.56
CA VAL A 50 -5.48 0.71 11.84
C VAL A 50 -4.79 2.03 12.19
N GLU A 51 -4.22 2.70 11.19
CA GLU A 51 -3.49 3.94 11.44
C GLU A 51 -4.40 5.10 11.83
N ASP A 52 -5.55 5.20 11.17
CA ASP A 52 -6.40 6.38 11.27
C ASP A 52 -7.65 6.21 12.14
N THR A 53 -7.88 5.02 12.68
CA THR A 53 -9.07 4.76 13.48
C THR A 53 -8.70 3.95 14.73
N SER A 54 -9.70 3.61 15.55
CA SER A 54 -9.47 2.85 16.78
C SER A 54 -9.39 1.34 16.55
N ILE A 55 -9.56 0.86 15.31
CA ILE A 55 -9.52 -0.57 15.02
C ILE A 55 -8.08 -1.06 15.08
N THR A 56 -7.85 -2.18 15.76
CA THR A 56 -6.52 -2.75 15.97
C THR A 56 -6.29 -3.95 15.06
N PHE A 57 -5.03 -4.40 14.96
CA PHE A 57 -4.70 -5.64 14.26
C PHE A 57 -5.41 -6.85 14.88
N GLU A 58 -5.57 -6.85 16.21
CA GLU A 58 -6.30 -7.93 16.88
C GLU A 58 -7.76 -7.97 16.45
N ASP A 59 -8.38 -6.79 16.31
CA ASP A 59 -9.75 -6.72 15.82
C ASP A 59 -9.86 -7.31 14.42
N LEU A 60 -8.93 -6.96 13.54
CA LEU A 60 -8.93 -7.48 12.18
C LEU A 60 -8.70 -9.00 12.15
N LYS A 61 -7.85 -9.49 13.04
CA LYS A 61 -7.61 -10.93 13.14
C LYS A 61 -8.89 -11.65 13.60
N THR A 62 -9.59 -11.09 14.58
CA THR A 62 -10.86 -11.63 15.05
C THR A 62 -11.91 -11.65 13.95
N GLU A 63 -11.85 -10.66 13.05
CA GLU A 63 -12.77 -10.60 11.91
C GLU A 63 -12.43 -11.61 10.82
N GLY A 64 -11.29 -12.29 10.93
CA GLY A 64 -10.94 -13.37 10.02
C GLY A 64 -9.81 -13.07 9.04
N LEU A 65 -9.10 -11.94 9.19
CA LEU A 65 -7.93 -11.69 8.36
C LEU A 65 -6.82 -12.67 8.71
N ASP A 66 -6.23 -13.28 7.70
CA ASP A 66 -5.13 -14.20 7.94
C ASP A 66 -3.82 -13.43 8.19
N ASP A 67 -2.83 -14.15 8.71
CA ASP A 67 -1.57 -13.52 9.11
C ASP A 67 -0.83 -12.89 7.96
N ARG A 68 -0.96 -13.45 6.75
CA ARG A 68 -0.29 -12.92 5.56
C ARG A 68 -0.81 -11.51 5.21
N LEU A 69 -2.13 -11.31 5.31
CA LEU A 69 -2.73 -10.01 5.07
C LEU A 69 -2.38 -9.03 6.19
N LEU A 70 -2.35 -9.50 7.44
CA LEU A 70 -1.98 -8.66 8.57
C LEU A 70 -0.53 -8.18 8.46
N GLU A 71 0.39 -9.06 8.03
CA GLU A 71 1.77 -8.65 7.85
C GLU A 71 1.92 -7.58 6.77
N ALA A 72 1.17 -7.70 5.68
CA ALA A 72 1.18 -6.67 4.64
C ALA A 72 0.67 -5.33 5.20
N LEU A 73 -0.39 -5.37 5.98
CA LEU A 73 -0.93 -4.15 6.60
C LEU A 73 0.08 -3.51 7.56
N LYS A 74 0.80 -4.32 8.34
CA LYS A 74 1.83 -3.80 9.25
C LYS A 74 2.94 -3.08 8.48
N CYS A 75 3.32 -3.62 7.32
CA CYS A 75 4.33 -2.97 6.48
C CYS A 75 3.86 -1.62 5.95
N LEU A 76 2.57 -1.40 5.86
CA LEU A 76 2.02 -0.16 5.30
C LEU A 76 1.84 0.96 6.33
N ILE A 77 2.16 0.70 7.59
CA ILE A 77 2.09 1.70 8.64
C ILE A 77 3.50 2.18 8.96
N LYS A 78 3.70 3.49 8.86
CA LYS A 78 4.99 4.10 9.17
C LYS A 78 5.17 4.10 10.69
N GLU A 79 6.32 3.66 11.16
CA GLU A 79 6.62 3.61 12.58
C GLU A 79 7.03 4.99 13.09
N GLU A 80 6.84 5.19 14.38
CA GLU A 80 7.21 6.45 14.99
C GLU A 80 8.71 6.67 14.87
N GLY A 81 9.11 7.86 14.42
CA GLY A 81 10.52 8.17 14.22
C GLY A 81 11.14 7.58 12.97
N GLU A 82 10.40 6.78 12.22
CA GLU A 82 10.94 6.16 11.01
C GLU A 82 11.03 7.19 9.88
N ASP A 83 12.20 7.25 9.23
CA ASP A 83 12.39 8.09 8.06
C ASP A 83 11.52 7.56 6.90
N TYR A 84 10.97 8.46 6.09
CA TYR A 84 10.07 8.05 5.01
C TYR A 84 10.74 7.10 4.02
N LYS A 85 12.01 7.34 3.71
CA LYS A 85 12.76 6.45 2.81
C LYS A 85 12.89 5.06 3.41
N ALA A 86 13.21 4.98 4.71
CA ALA A 86 13.31 3.69 5.41
C ALA A 86 11.96 2.97 5.43
N PHE A 87 10.88 3.73 5.62
CA PHE A 87 9.53 3.18 5.56
C PHE A 87 9.25 2.55 4.19
N ILE A 88 9.56 3.25 3.12
CA ILE A 88 9.33 2.75 1.76
C ILE A 88 10.21 1.52 1.47
N GLU A 89 11.45 1.51 1.97
CA GLU A 89 12.31 0.34 1.84
C GLU A 89 11.70 -0.86 2.57
N ARG A 90 11.13 -0.63 3.75
CA ARG A 90 10.48 -1.69 4.52
C ARG A 90 9.21 -2.19 3.80
N VAL A 91 8.43 -1.30 3.19
CA VAL A 91 7.28 -1.69 2.37
C VAL A 91 7.72 -2.63 1.26
N SER A 92 8.87 -2.36 0.64
CA SER A 92 9.35 -3.16 -0.49
C SER A 92 9.71 -4.59 -0.11
N THR A 93 9.87 -4.88 1.18
CA THR A 93 10.16 -6.25 1.63
C THR A 93 8.94 -7.17 1.58
N ASN A 94 7.74 -6.61 1.43
CA ASN A 94 6.51 -7.39 1.35
C ASN A 94 5.85 -7.13 0.00
N ARG A 95 5.68 -8.20 -0.77
CA ARG A 95 5.17 -8.06 -2.14
C ARG A 95 3.77 -7.47 -2.19
N LEU A 96 2.90 -7.93 -1.29
CA LEU A 96 1.52 -7.47 -1.25
C LEU A 96 1.44 -6.00 -0.85
N ALA A 97 2.20 -5.61 0.18
CA ALA A 97 2.28 -4.22 0.61
C ALA A 97 2.83 -3.32 -0.50
N THR A 98 3.84 -3.80 -1.24
CA THR A 98 4.41 -3.04 -2.35
C THR A 98 3.37 -2.72 -3.42
N LYS A 99 2.58 -3.72 -3.82
CA LYS A 99 1.58 -3.51 -4.85
C LYS A 99 0.49 -2.54 -4.42
N VAL A 100 0.07 -2.64 -3.17
CA VAL A 100 -0.93 -1.73 -2.64
C VAL A 100 -0.38 -0.31 -2.52
N LYS A 101 0.85 -0.17 -2.00
CA LYS A 101 1.46 1.15 -1.82
C LYS A 101 1.66 1.87 -3.15
N ILE A 102 1.97 1.14 -4.20
CA ILE A 102 2.08 1.73 -5.54
C ILE A 102 0.75 2.41 -5.92
N GLN A 103 -0.37 1.74 -5.72
CA GLN A 103 -1.68 2.31 -6.06
C GLN A 103 -2.07 3.43 -5.11
N ASP A 104 -1.72 3.29 -3.83
CA ASP A 104 -1.95 4.35 -2.84
C ASP A 104 -1.21 5.64 -3.23
N LEU A 105 0.07 5.52 -3.61
CA LEU A 105 0.84 6.67 -4.03
C LEU A 105 0.25 7.31 -5.29
N LYS A 106 -0.17 6.51 -6.26
CA LYS A 106 -0.78 7.04 -7.48
C LYS A 106 -2.06 7.82 -7.18
N ASP A 107 -2.88 7.31 -6.27
CA ASP A 107 -4.10 8.02 -5.90
C ASP A 107 -3.79 9.32 -5.16
N ASN A 108 -2.79 9.30 -4.28
CA ASN A 108 -2.39 10.49 -3.52
C ASN A 108 -1.74 11.56 -4.39
N MET A 109 -1.19 11.18 -5.54
CA MET A 109 -0.59 12.13 -6.47
C MET A 109 -1.57 12.66 -7.52
N ASP A 110 -2.83 12.23 -7.47
CA ASP A 110 -3.83 12.67 -8.42
C ASP A 110 -4.28 14.09 -8.08
N VAL A 111 -3.70 15.07 -8.81
CA VAL A 111 -3.96 16.48 -8.56
C VAL A 111 -5.36 16.92 -8.94
N THR A 112 -6.08 16.12 -9.74
CA THR A 112 -7.46 16.49 -10.12
C THR A 112 -8.39 16.52 -8.92
N ARG A 113 -8.14 15.65 -7.92
CA ARG A 113 -8.95 15.63 -6.70
C ARG A 113 -8.65 16.79 -5.77
N LEU A 114 -7.52 17.45 -5.97
CA LEU A 114 -7.09 18.57 -5.15
C LEU A 114 -7.32 19.90 -5.85
N ASN A 115 -8.24 19.92 -6.81
CA ASN A 115 -8.57 21.11 -7.59
C ASN A 115 -7.34 21.70 -8.29
N GLY A 116 -6.49 20.81 -8.79
CA GLY A 116 -5.28 21.20 -9.51
C GLY A 116 -4.11 21.62 -8.63
N LYS A 117 -4.25 21.54 -7.31
CA LYS A 117 -3.16 21.89 -6.42
C LYS A 117 -2.28 20.66 -6.17
N ALA A 118 -0.99 20.80 -6.46
CA ALA A 118 -0.05 19.73 -6.18
C ALA A 118 0.13 19.56 -4.69
N HIS A 119 0.21 18.31 -4.25
CA HIS A 119 0.53 18.03 -2.85
C HIS A 119 1.97 18.44 -2.60
N TRP A 120 2.24 19.05 -1.44
CA TRP A 120 3.60 19.49 -1.10
C TRP A 120 4.60 18.34 -1.01
N LYS A 121 4.14 17.11 -0.83
CA LYS A 121 5.00 15.91 -0.81
C LYS A 121 5.13 15.24 -2.16
N LEU A 122 4.74 15.90 -3.24
CA LEU A 122 4.66 15.28 -4.56
C LEU A 122 6.00 14.65 -5.00
N GLU A 123 7.11 15.37 -4.82
CA GLU A 123 8.41 14.83 -5.20
C GLU A 123 8.79 13.60 -4.38
N THR A 124 8.53 13.64 -3.07
CA THR A 124 8.78 12.50 -2.19
C THR A 124 7.97 11.28 -2.65
N TYR A 125 6.72 11.49 -3.01
CA TYR A 125 5.85 10.41 -3.49
C TYR A 125 6.32 9.87 -4.83
N LYS A 126 6.79 10.73 -5.73
CA LYS A 126 7.32 10.28 -7.02
C LYS A 126 8.55 9.38 -6.84
N GLU A 127 9.46 9.77 -5.97
CA GLU A 127 10.66 8.99 -5.70
C GLU A 127 10.29 7.62 -5.10
N ALA A 128 9.34 7.62 -4.16
CA ALA A 128 8.88 6.38 -3.55
C ALA A 128 8.24 5.47 -4.60
N LEU A 129 7.40 6.04 -5.46
CA LEU A 129 6.73 5.28 -6.50
C LEU A 129 7.74 4.63 -7.45
N GLU A 130 8.73 5.40 -7.90
CA GLU A 130 9.77 4.88 -8.79
C GLU A 130 10.55 3.73 -8.13
N TYR A 131 10.89 3.90 -6.87
CA TYR A 131 11.60 2.86 -6.13
C TYR A 131 10.77 1.57 -6.05
N LEU A 132 9.50 1.69 -5.66
CA LEU A 132 8.64 0.51 -5.50
C LEU A 132 8.35 -0.16 -6.84
N GLU A 133 8.20 0.61 -7.91
CA GLU A 133 7.98 0.02 -9.25
C GLU A 133 9.21 -0.74 -9.72
N ARG A 134 10.41 -0.21 -9.47
CA ARG A 134 11.63 -0.94 -9.80
C ARG A 134 11.72 -2.26 -9.02
N CYS A 135 11.39 -2.22 -7.73
CA CYS A 135 11.40 -3.43 -6.92
C CYS A 135 10.38 -4.45 -7.40
N SER A 136 9.19 -4.00 -7.75
CA SER A 136 8.12 -4.87 -8.23
C SER A 136 8.52 -5.55 -9.55
N ASN A 137 9.13 -4.79 -10.45
CA ASN A 137 9.56 -5.34 -11.75
C ASN A 137 10.68 -6.35 -11.59
N LYS A 138 11.65 -6.08 -10.72
CA LYS A 138 12.70 -7.05 -10.45
C LYS A 138 12.14 -8.35 -9.89
N LYS A 139 11.16 -8.24 -9.02
CA LYS A 139 10.52 -9.39 -8.43
C LYS A 139 9.88 -10.28 -9.49
N VAL A 140 9.25 -9.68 -10.47
CA VAL A 140 8.65 -10.43 -11.57
C VAL A 140 9.72 -11.21 -12.33
N LEU A 141 10.87 -10.59 -12.57
CA LEU A 141 11.93 -11.23 -13.33
C LEU A 141 12.53 -12.43 -12.61
N TYR A 142 12.63 -12.38 -11.28
CA TYR A 142 13.33 -13.43 -10.56
C TYR A 142 12.42 -14.41 -9.87
N VAL A 143 11.15 -14.26 -10.04
CA VAL A 143 10.23 -15.23 -9.64
C VAL A 143 10.40 -15.72 -8.33
N ASP A 144 10.60 -15.54 -7.58
CA ASP A 144 10.79 -16.05 -6.69
C ASP A 144 10.74 -16.49 -5.63
N MET A 145 11.21 -16.62 -5.28
CA MET A 145 11.31 -17.30 -4.29
C MET A 145 10.98 -16.74 -3.06
N ASP A 146 11.01 -15.60 -2.72
CA ASP A 146 10.60 -14.98 -1.49
C ASP A 146 9.78 -13.76 -1.85
N ASN A 147 9.21 -13.09 -0.87
CA ASN A 147 8.40 -11.91 -1.10
C ASN A 147 9.19 -10.62 -0.92
N VAL A 148 10.49 -10.72 -0.87
CA VAL A 148 11.36 -9.58 -0.63
C VAL A 148 11.82 -8.98 -1.94
N CYS A 149 11.81 -7.67 -2.07
CA CYS A 149 12.45 -6.99 -3.17
C CYS A 149 13.92 -6.81 -2.80
N LEU A 150 14.78 -7.72 -3.30
CA LEU A 150 16.12 -7.72 -2.98
C LEU A 150 16.88 -6.96 -3.83
N LEU A 151 17.32 -6.59 -3.54
CA LEU A 151 17.96 -6.04 -4.17
C LEU A 151 18.78 -6.37 -5.07
N TYR A 152 18.83 -6.75 -5.44
CA TYR A 152 19.41 -7.06 -6.19
C TYR A 152 19.59 -6.86 -6.99
N THR A 153 19.65 -6.86 -7.06
CA THR A 153 19.90 -6.72 -7.62
C THR A 153 20.49 -7.16 -8.54
N SER A 154 20.96 -7.52 -8.62
CA SER A 154 21.52 -7.91 -9.47
C SER A 154 21.84 -8.17 -10.39
N PRO A 155 22.21 -8.40 -10.67
CA PRO A 155 22.54 -8.55 -11.64
C PRO A 155 22.57 -8.94 -12.55
N SER A 156 22.49 -8.99 -12.51
CA SER A 156 22.49 -9.32 -13.36
C SER A 156 22.38 -9.86 -14.19
N PRO A 157 22.42 -9.86 -14.48
CA PRO A 157 22.12 -10.29 -15.28
C PRO A 157 22.36 -10.98 -16.06
N ARG A 158 22.89 -11.07 -16.04
CA ARG A 158 23.08 -11.65 -16.79
C ARG A 158 22.99 -12.69 -16.89
N ASP A 159 22.70 -12.81 -16.10
CA ASP A 159 22.55 -13.56 -16.20
C ASP A 159 21.97 -14.27 -16.45
N PRO A 160 21.96 -14.59 -16.53
CA PRO A 160 21.39 -15.11 -16.92
C PRO A 160 21.07 -15.92 -17.09
N LYS A 161 21.27 -16.18 -16.84
CA LYS A 161 21.00 -16.69 -17.05
C LYS A 161 20.63 -17.04 -16.99
N THR A 162 20.70 -16.77 -16.71
CA THR A 162 20.34 -16.73 -16.69
C THR A 162 20.13 -16.81 -16.73
#